data_dd86432d70dcb0c80bf3e9a9e46cd629
#
_entry.id   dd86432d70dcb0c80bf3e9a9e46cd629
#
_cell.length_a   1.000
_cell.length_b   1.000
_cell.length_c   1.000
_cell.angle_alpha   90.00
_cell.angle_beta   90.00
_cell.angle_gamma   90.00
#
_symmetry.space_group_name_H-M   'P 1'
#
loop_
_entity.id
_entity.type
_entity.pdbx_description
1 polymer ?
#
loop_
_entity_poly.entity_id
_entity_poly.type
_entity_poly.pdbx_seq_one_letter_code
_entity_poly.pdbx_strand_id
1 'polypeptide(L)'
;EPIGRMGAAGRRRRGLHFVPEERLGRGAVPSLSLATNMLLTRQEALRAFGWIDRAALRDQASGVLRRYWVKAAGPGAVARSLSGGNLQKYIVGRELDAVPKVLVVAQPTWGVDVGAAAQIHAELLRLRDAGAAVLVVSEELEELFALADRLHVIAKGRLSPPLPAADATVERIGEWMSGLWAGGPGRPEAVAGGPA
;
A
#
# COMPACT_ATOMS: atom_id res chain seq x y z
N GLU A 1 -14.55 2.05 16.04
CA GLU A 1 -13.67 2.53 17.14
C GLU A 1 -12.50 3.33 16.56
N PRO A 2 -12.18 4.54 17.08
CA PRO A 2 -11.08 5.34 16.61
C PRO A 2 -9.72 4.65 16.86
N ILE A 3 -8.90 4.47 15.83
CA ILE A 3 -7.59 3.81 15.91
C ILE A 3 -6.40 4.80 15.88
N GLY A 4 -6.68 6.11 15.78
CA GLY A 4 -5.66 7.15 15.58
C GLY A 4 -4.59 7.21 16.66
N ARG A 5 -4.94 6.90 17.91
CA ARG A 5 -4.00 6.89 19.05
C ARG A 5 -3.39 5.52 19.35
N MET A 6 -3.73 4.49 18.57
CA MET A 6 -3.16 3.14 18.76
C MET A 6 -1.77 3.04 18.19
N GLY A 7 -0.89 2.30 18.86
CA GLY A 7 0.40 1.90 18.30
C GLY A 7 0.24 0.90 17.15
N ALA A 8 1.31 0.72 16.35
CA ALA A 8 1.32 -0.12 15.15
C ALA A 8 0.82 -1.55 15.41
N ALA A 9 1.30 -2.20 16.49
CA ALA A 9 0.86 -3.56 16.85
C ALA A 9 -0.64 -3.65 17.13
N GLY A 10 -1.23 -2.64 17.80
CA GLY A 10 -2.67 -2.58 18.05
C GLY A 10 -3.49 -2.44 16.77
N ARG A 11 -3.03 -1.62 15.83
CA ARG A 11 -3.67 -1.45 14.51
C ARG A 11 -3.60 -2.74 13.69
N ARG A 12 -2.43 -3.43 13.69
CA ARG A 12 -2.27 -4.71 12.99
C ARG A 12 -3.21 -5.79 13.54
N ARG A 13 -3.33 -5.91 14.87
CA ARG A 13 -4.29 -6.87 15.47
C ARG A 13 -5.74 -6.62 15.05
N ARG A 14 -6.08 -5.40 14.64
CA ARG A 14 -7.39 -5.06 14.06
C ARG A 14 -7.47 -5.28 12.55
N GLY A 15 -6.40 -5.74 11.93
CA GLY A 15 -6.33 -6.03 10.50
C GLY A 15 -5.96 -4.83 9.63
N LEU A 16 -5.37 -3.75 10.20
CA LEU A 16 -4.79 -2.67 9.41
C LEU A 16 -3.36 -3.02 9.02
N HIS A 17 -3.11 -3.11 7.73
CA HIS A 17 -1.78 -3.32 7.15
C HIS A 17 -1.36 -2.13 6.30
N PHE A 18 -0.05 -1.97 6.13
CA PHE A 18 0.53 -0.84 5.41
C PHE A 18 1.74 -1.28 4.58
N VAL A 19 1.73 -0.92 3.31
CA VAL A 19 2.87 -1.03 2.40
C VAL A 19 3.43 0.38 2.18
N PRO A 20 4.61 0.71 2.71
CA PRO A 20 5.23 2.01 2.51
C PRO A 20 5.84 2.12 1.10
N GLU A 21 5.99 3.33 0.61
CA GLU A 21 6.71 3.64 -0.62
C GLU A 21 8.19 3.26 -0.52
N GLU A 22 8.84 3.61 0.60
CA GLU A 22 10.24 3.28 0.85
C GLU A 22 10.40 1.80 1.20
N ARG A 23 11.00 1.04 0.30
CA ARG A 23 11.13 -0.43 0.39
C ARG A 23 12.14 -0.86 1.45
N LEU A 24 13.38 -0.35 1.34
CA LEU A 24 14.44 -0.65 2.30
C LEU A 24 14.44 0.36 3.43
N GLY A 25 14.51 -0.11 4.67
CA GLY A 25 14.46 0.73 5.86
C GLY A 25 13.05 0.82 6.45
N ARG A 26 12.01 0.97 5.64
CA ARG A 26 10.62 1.02 6.10
C ARG A 26 9.82 -0.23 5.78
N GLY A 27 9.85 -0.67 4.52
CA GLY A 27 9.14 -1.87 4.08
C GLY A 27 9.82 -3.17 4.49
N ALA A 28 11.15 -3.19 4.48
CA ALA A 28 11.97 -4.32 4.88
C ALA A 28 13.27 -3.86 5.52
N VAL A 29 13.78 -4.62 6.48
CA VAL A 29 15.11 -4.41 7.07
C VAL A 29 16.16 -4.98 6.12
N PRO A 30 17.08 -4.14 5.58
CA PRO A 30 17.99 -4.53 4.52
C PRO A 30 18.88 -5.73 4.83
N SER A 31 19.38 -5.80 6.07
CA SER A 31 20.34 -6.81 6.53
C SER A 31 19.71 -8.14 6.97
N LEU A 32 18.39 -8.19 7.11
CA LEU A 32 17.68 -9.39 7.54
C LEU A 32 17.26 -10.26 6.35
N SER A 33 17.14 -11.57 6.59
CA SER A 33 16.59 -12.51 5.61
C SER A 33 15.11 -12.20 5.34
N LEU A 34 14.59 -12.67 4.19
CA LEU A 34 13.17 -12.54 3.87
C LEU A 34 12.31 -13.24 4.93
N ALA A 35 12.71 -14.44 5.37
CA ALA A 35 12.03 -15.13 6.46
C ALA A 35 11.97 -14.30 7.75
N THR A 36 13.07 -13.64 8.14
CA THR A 36 13.08 -12.80 9.34
C THR A 36 12.27 -11.52 9.14
N ASN A 37 12.25 -10.95 7.92
CA ASN A 37 11.43 -9.81 7.57
C ASN A 37 9.91 -10.08 7.67
N MET A 38 9.46 -11.35 7.66
CA MET A 38 8.05 -11.69 7.96
C MET A 38 7.63 -11.22 9.35
N LEU A 39 8.53 -11.23 10.35
CA LEU A 39 8.21 -10.79 11.72
C LEU A 39 7.80 -9.33 11.84
N LEU A 40 8.16 -8.48 10.89
CA LEU A 40 7.77 -7.06 10.92
C LEU A 40 6.25 -6.88 10.92
N THR A 41 5.52 -7.83 10.32
CA THR A 41 4.09 -7.70 10.08
C THR A 41 3.28 -8.94 10.46
N ARG A 42 3.95 -10.08 10.65
CA ARG A 42 3.35 -11.38 10.96
C ARG A 42 3.69 -11.78 12.39
N GLN A 43 2.72 -11.59 13.29
CA GLN A 43 2.92 -11.91 14.72
C GLN A 43 2.59 -13.38 15.05
N GLU A 44 1.99 -14.11 14.13
CA GLU A 44 1.57 -15.51 14.30
C GLU A 44 2.74 -16.46 14.54
N ALA A 45 3.93 -16.10 14.04
CA ALA A 45 5.16 -16.86 14.28
C ALA A 45 5.78 -16.62 15.68
N LEU A 46 5.22 -15.68 16.45
CA LEU A 46 5.60 -15.46 17.85
C LEU A 46 4.81 -16.40 18.74
N ARG A 47 5.48 -17.36 19.36
CA ARG A 47 4.90 -18.28 20.34
C ARG A 47 4.89 -17.65 21.74
N ALA A 48 4.27 -18.36 22.71
CA ALA A 48 4.30 -17.98 24.12
C ALA A 48 5.75 -17.71 24.58
N PHE A 49 5.93 -16.75 25.47
CA PHE A 49 7.22 -16.30 26.00
C PHE A 49 8.19 -15.68 24.98
N GLY A 50 7.69 -15.24 23.80
CA GLY A 50 8.51 -14.57 22.79
C GLY A 50 9.39 -15.50 21.94
N TRP A 51 9.21 -16.82 22.01
CA TRP A 51 9.91 -17.75 21.14
C TRP A 51 9.47 -17.58 19.69
N ILE A 52 10.45 -17.53 18.78
CA ILE A 52 10.22 -17.35 17.35
C ILE A 52 10.22 -18.71 16.65
N ASP A 53 9.12 -19.05 16.01
CA ASP A 53 9.04 -20.22 15.16
C ASP A 53 9.71 -19.94 13.80
N ARG A 54 10.99 -20.27 13.72
CA ARG A 54 11.79 -20.05 12.51
C ARG A 54 11.35 -20.93 11.33
N ALA A 55 10.78 -22.10 11.58
CA ALA A 55 10.25 -22.96 10.54
C ALA A 55 9.00 -22.31 9.92
N ALA A 56 8.05 -21.90 10.73
CA ALA A 56 6.85 -21.18 10.27
C ALA A 56 7.20 -19.94 9.46
N LEU A 57 8.21 -19.14 9.89
CA LEU A 57 8.66 -17.98 9.13
C LEU A 57 9.22 -18.32 7.75
N ARG A 58 10.00 -19.41 7.66
CA ARG A 58 10.55 -19.89 6.37
C ARG A 58 9.44 -20.35 5.45
N ASP A 59 8.45 -21.07 5.98
CA ASP A 59 7.32 -21.58 5.21
C ASP A 59 6.44 -20.45 4.70
N GLN A 60 6.12 -19.47 5.55
CA GLN A 60 5.38 -18.28 5.16
C GLN A 60 6.13 -17.49 4.08
N ALA A 61 7.41 -17.20 4.28
CA ALA A 61 8.22 -16.52 3.29
C ALA A 61 8.28 -17.29 1.97
N SER A 62 8.47 -18.62 2.02
CA SER A 62 8.46 -19.47 0.83
C SER A 62 7.12 -19.44 0.10
N GLY A 63 6.01 -19.37 0.83
CA GLY A 63 4.66 -19.17 0.28
C GLY A 63 4.55 -17.85 -0.49
N VAL A 64 4.98 -16.75 0.12
CA VAL A 64 5.00 -15.42 -0.52
C VAL A 64 5.89 -15.42 -1.77
N LEU A 65 7.11 -15.97 -1.68
CA LEU A 65 8.01 -16.05 -2.84
C LEU A 65 7.39 -16.75 -4.03
N ARG A 66 6.71 -17.87 -3.80
CA ARG A 66 6.03 -18.62 -4.87
C ARG A 66 4.81 -17.91 -5.41
N ARG A 67 3.90 -17.45 -4.52
CA ARG A 67 2.61 -16.87 -4.91
C ARG A 67 2.78 -15.57 -5.70
N TYR A 68 3.77 -14.75 -5.34
CA TYR A 68 4.03 -13.45 -5.97
C TYR A 68 5.24 -13.47 -6.92
N TRP A 69 5.71 -14.67 -7.31
CA TRP A 69 6.83 -14.87 -8.25
C TRP A 69 8.05 -14.00 -7.94
N VAL A 70 8.40 -13.93 -6.66
CA VAL A 70 9.58 -13.21 -6.21
C VAL A 70 10.84 -13.99 -6.55
N LYS A 71 11.68 -13.45 -7.43
CA LYS A 71 12.97 -14.06 -7.76
C LYS A 71 13.98 -13.77 -6.65
N ALA A 72 14.28 -14.76 -5.86
CA ALA A 72 15.25 -14.74 -4.76
C ALA A 72 15.91 -16.13 -4.61
N ALA A 73 17.08 -16.18 -3.97
CA ALA A 73 17.78 -17.43 -3.67
C ALA A 73 17.07 -18.29 -2.60
N GLY A 74 15.86 -17.87 -2.16
CA GLY A 74 15.04 -18.55 -1.17
C GLY A 74 14.73 -17.65 0.04
N PRO A 75 13.99 -18.16 1.04
CA PRO A 75 13.56 -17.38 2.21
C PRO A 75 14.72 -16.91 3.10
N GLY A 76 15.90 -17.52 2.96
CA GLY A 76 17.14 -17.10 3.62
C GLY A 76 17.85 -15.91 2.95
N ALA A 77 17.46 -15.53 1.73
CA ALA A 77 18.07 -14.40 1.02
C ALA A 77 17.90 -13.11 1.82
N VAL A 78 18.94 -12.28 1.84
CA VAL A 78 18.94 -10.99 2.54
C VAL A 78 18.14 -9.98 1.72
N ALA A 79 17.27 -9.17 2.35
CA ALA A 79 16.36 -8.28 1.62
C ALA A 79 17.07 -7.35 0.65
N ARG A 80 18.24 -6.80 1.02
CA ARG A 80 19.03 -5.92 0.15
C ARG A 80 19.62 -6.61 -1.09
N SER A 81 19.61 -7.94 -1.15
CA SER A 81 20.12 -8.68 -2.32
C SER A 81 19.11 -8.79 -3.46
N LEU A 82 17.86 -8.41 -3.23
CA LEU A 82 16.81 -8.44 -4.24
C LEU A 82 16.86 -7.19 -5.11
N SER A 83 16.47 -7.35 -6.40
CA SER A 83 16.17 -6.19 -7.22
C SER A 83 14.97 -5.43 -6.66
N GLY A 84 14.87 -4.12 -6.97
CA GLY A 84 13.79 -3.28 -6.48
C GLY A 84 12.40 -3.87 -6.74
N GLY A 85 12.15 -4.37 -7.96
CA GLY A 85 10.87 -5.00 -8.31
C GLY A 85 10.59 -6.29 -7.54
N ASN A 86 11.59 -7.15 -7.32
CA ASN A 86 11.39 -8.35 -6.51
C ASN A 86 11.18 -8.03 -5.03
N LEU A 87 11.85 -7.02 -4.51
CA LEU A 87 11.63 -6.56 -3.14
C LEU A 87 10.21 -5.99 -2.99
N GLN A 88 9.71 -5.22 -3.98
CA GLN A 88 8.34 -4.71 -3.98
C GLN A 88 7.32 -5.84 -3.97
N LYS A 89 7.46 -6.81 -4.87
CA LYS A 89 6.59 -8.01 -4.89
C LYS A 89 6.59 -8.74 -3.55
N TYR A 90 7.76 -8.86 -2.91
CA TYR A 90 7.87 -9.49 -1.60
C TYR A 90 7.12 -8.69 -0.52
N ILE A 91 7.33 -7.36 -0.43
CA ILE A 91 6.71 -6.50 0.59
C ILE A 91 5.19 -6.49 0.42
N VAL A 92 4.71 -6.25 -0.80
CA VAL A 92 3.27 -6.25 -1.12
C VAL A 92 2.67 -7.63 -0.83
N GLY A 93 3.31 -8.70 -1.32
CA GLY A 93 2.86 -10.08 -1.11
C GLY A 93 2.79 -10.47 0.36
N ARG A 94 3.74 -10.04 1.17
CA ARG A 94 3.73 -10.27 2.62
C ARG A 94 2.51 -9.66 3.31
N GLU A 95 2.13 -8.44 2.94
CA GLU A 95 0.97 -7.76 3.53
C GLU A 95 -0.35 -8.32 3.01
N LEU A 96 -0.43 -8.63 1.71
CA LEU A 96 -1.63 -9.24 1.10
C LEU A 96 -1.89 -10.65 1.64
N ASP A 97 -0.84 -11.45 1.82
CA ASP A 97 -0.96 -12.83 2.35
C ASP A 97 -1.47 -12.86 3.81
N ALA A 98 -1.39 -11.74 4.53
CA ALA A 98 -1.99 -11.58 5.85
C ALA A 98 -3.52 -11.41 5.83
N VAL A 99 -4.13 -11.31 4.66
CA VAL A 99 -5.57 -11.07 4.46
C VAL A 99 -6.07 -9.90 5.32
N PRO A 100 -5.56 -8.68 5.09
CA PRO A 100 -5.92 -7.52 5.90
C PRO A 100 -7.40 -7.13 5.73
N LYS A 101 -7.99 -6.55 6.79
CA LYS A 101 -9.32 -5.90 6.71
C LYS A 101 -9.22 -4.51 6.09
N VAL A 102 -8.10 -3.83 6.33
CA VAL A 102 -7.79 -2.52 5.78
C VAL A 102 -6.33 -2.56 5.31
N LEU A 103 -6.12 -2.26 4.05
CA LEU A 103 -4.79 -2.12 3.48
C LEU A 103 -4.58 -0.68 3.02
N VAL A 104 -3.51 -0.07 3.49
CA VAL A 104 -2.99 1.19 2.92
C VAL A 104 -1.72 0.83 2.16
N VAL A 105 -1.67 1.17 0.87
CA VAL A 105 -0.53 0.87 0.03
C VAL A 105 -0.09 2.11 -0.74
N ALA A 106 1.19 2.47 -0.59
CA ALA A 106 1.80 3.56 -1.33
C ALA A 106 2.67 3.00 -2.46
N GLN A 107 2.44 3.50 -3.68
CA GLN A 107 3.19 3.17 -4.90
C GLN A 107 3.32 1.64 -5.12
N PRO A 108 2.18 0.89 -5.20
CA PRO A 108 2.22 -0.58 -5.18
C PRO A 108 3.01 -1.19 -6.33
N THR A 109 2.98 -0.56 -7.50
CA THR A 109 3.62 -1.11 -8.71
C THR A 109 4.88 -0.36 -9.14
N TRP A 110 5.33 0.63 -8.37
CA TRP A 110 6.51 1.41 -8.74
C TRP A 110 7.74 0.53 -8.95
N GLY A 111 8.35 0.65 -10.14
CA GLY A 111 9.58 -0.07 -10.49
C GLY A 111 9.45 -1.60 -10.52
N VAL A 112 8.27 -2.12 -10.82
CA VAL A 112 8.05 -3.53 -11.17
C VAL A 112 7.77 -3.65 -12.67
N ASP A 113 7.91 -4.84 -13.22
CA ASP A 113 7.54 -5.12 -14.61
C ASP A 113 6.02 -5.17 -14.79
N VAL A 114 5.56 -4.99 -16.04
CA VAL A 114 4.12 -4.93 -16.38
C VAL A 114 3.35 -6.17 -15.91
N GLY A 115 3.94 -7.35 -16.03
CA GLY A 115 3.31 -8.60 -15.58
C GLY A 115 3.15 -8.65 -14.06
N ALA A 116 4.16 -8.16 -13.32
CA ALA A 116 4.07 -8.04 -11.87
C ALA A 116 3.07 -6.97 -11.42
N ALA A 117 2.99 -5.84 -12.14
CA ALA A 117 1.99 -4.80 -11.88
C ALA A 117 0.57 -5.36 -12.04
N ALA A 118 0.28 -6.03 -13.16
CA ALA A 118 -1.02 -6.65 -13.39
C ALA A 118 -1.40 -7.67 -12.30
N GLN A 119 -0.43 -8.45 -11.83
CA GLN A 119 -0.65 -9.40 -10.73
C GLN A 119 -0.98 -8.67 -9.42
N ILE A 120 -0.23 -7.64 -9.06
CA ILE A 120 -0.48 -6.84 -7.85
C ILE A 120 -1.87 -6.22 -7.92
N HIS A 121 -2.26 -5.63 -9.05
CA HIS A 121 -3.60 -5.08 -9.26
C HIS A 121 -4.69 -6.13 -9.05
N ALA A 122 -4.54 -7.31 -9.67
CA ALA A 122 -5.50 -8.40 -9.50
C ALA A 122 -5.65 -8.86 -8.03
N GLU A 123 -4.55 -8.90 -7.28
CA GLU A 123 -4.59 -9.25 -5.86
C GLU A 123 -5.24 -8.15 -4.99
N LEU A 124 -5.00 -6.86 -5.30
CA LEU A 124 -5.65 -5.74 -4.62
C LEU A 124 -7.17 -5.74 -4.86
N LEU A 125 -7.59 -5.96 -6.11
CA LEU A 125 -9.01 -6.08 -6.48
C LEU A 125 -9.65 -7.29 -5.80
N ARG A 126 -8.98 -8.45 -5.77
CA ARG A 126 -9.47 -9.64 -5.06
C ARG A 126 -9.63 -9.39 -3.56
N LEU A 127 -8.69 -8.67 -2.94
CA LEU A 127 -8.78 -8.29 -1.53
C LEU A 127 -10.00 -7.39 -1.27
N ARG A 128 -10.24 -6.39 -2.15
CA ARG A 128 -11.43 -5.53 -2.11
C ARG A 128 -12.71 -6.35 -2.23
N ASP A 129 -12.78 -7.24 -3.22
CA ASP A 129 -13.95 -8.07 -3.49
C ASP A 129 -14.25 -9.05 -2.35
N ALA A 130 -13.23 -9.41 -1.58
CA ALA A 130 -13.38 -10.16 -0.33
C ALA A 130 -13.86 -9.31 0.87
N GLY A 131 -14.13 -8.01 0.65
CA GLY A 131 -14.70 -7.10 1.65
C GLY A 131 -13.68 -6.27 2.43
N ALA A 132 -12.41 -6.26 2.04
CA ALA A 132 -11.42 -5.38 2.65
C ALA A 132 -11.52 -3.96 2.09
N ALA A 133 -11.23 -2.96 2.92
CA ALA A 133 -11.02 -1.59 2.46
C ALA A 133 -9.57 -1.41 1.99
N VAL A 134 -9.40 -0.89 0.78
CA VAL A 134 -8.06 -0.65 0.20
C VAL A 134 -7.90 0.85 -0.08
N LEU A 135 -6.88 1.47 0.49
CA LEU A 135 -6.45 2.82 0.17
C LEU A 135 -5.14 2.74 -0.62
N VAL A 136 -5.21 3.12 -1.89
CA VAL A 136 -4.04 3.22 -2.77
C VAL A 136 -3.59 4.68 -2.83
N VAL A 137 -2.30 4.91 -2.64
CA VAL A 137 -1.64 6.20 -2.88
C VAL A 137 -0.66 5.99 -4.03
N SER A 138 -0.90 6.64 -5.15
CA SER A 138 -0.07 6.51 -6.34
C SER A 138 -0.01 7.83 -7.11
N GLU A 139 1.09 8.06 -7.82
CA GLU A 139 1.27 9.12 -8.79
C GLU A 139 0.86 8.68 -10.20
N GLU A 140 0.69 7.37 -10.41
CA GLU A 140 0.32 6.76 -11.69
C GLU A 140 -1.21 6.80 -11.86
N LEU A 141 -1.71 7.72 -12.70
CA LEU A 141 -3.16 7.88 -12.92
C LEU A 141 -3.81 6.63 -13.52
N GLU A 142 -3.12 5.95 -14.43
CA GLU A 142 -3.62 4.70 -15.05
C GLU A 142 -3.87 3.62 -14.00
N GLU A 143 -2.95 3.50 -13.01
CA GLU A 143 -3.11 2.58 -11.89
C GLU A 143 -4.34 2.93 -11.05
N LEU A 144 -4.51 4.22 -10.73
CA LEU A 144 -5.64 4.70 -9.94
C LEU A 144 -6.97 4.49 -10.66
N PHE A 145 -7.05 4.76 -11.96
CA PHE A 145 -8.27 4.50 -12.75
C PHE A 145 -8.59 3.01 -12.84
N ALA A 146 -7.58 2.14 -12.87
CA ALA A 146 -7.80 0.70 -12.92
C ALA A 146 -8.28 0.09 -11.60
N LEU A 147 -7.94 0.71 -10.45
CA LEU A 147 -8.15 0.13 -9.12
C LEU A 147 -9.25 0.79 -8.31
N ALA A 148 -9.47 2.10 -8.48
CA ALA A 148 -10.25 2.88 -7.53
C ALA A 148 -11.74 2.94 -7.88
N ASP A 149 -12.59 2.86 -6.87
CA ASP A 149 -14.00 3.22 -6.96
C ASP A 149 -14.19 4.73 -6.81
N ARG A 150 -13.32 5.37 -6.01
CA ARG A 150 -13.32 6.82 -5.72
C ARG A 150 -11.90 7.34 -5.67
N LEU A 151 -11.72 8.55 -6.19
CA LEU A 151 -10.45 9.26 -6.21
C LEU A 151 -10.50 10.50 -5.33
N HIS A 152 -9.37 10.81 -4.74
CA HIS A 152 -9.10 12.05 -4.07
C HIS A 152 -7.75 12.58 -4.55
N VAL A 153 -7.64 13.88 -4.69
CA VAL A 153 -6.38 14.55 -5.00
C VAL A 153 -5.90 15.29 -3.77
N ILE A 154 -4.62 15.15 -3.46
CA ILE A 154 -3.96 15.96 -2.42
C ILE A 154 -3.14 17.06 -3.08
N ALA A 155 -3.41 18.31 -2.74
CA ALA A 155 -2.64 19.46 -3.22
C ALA A 155 -2.43 20.47 -2.08
N LYS A 156 -1.19 20.94 -1.93
CA LYS A 156 -0.80 21.91 -0.90
C LYS A 156 -1.31 21.56 0.51
N GLY A 157 -1.24 20.27 0.88
CA GLY A 157 -1.66 19.78 2.19
C GLY A 157 -3.18 19.66 2.40
N ARG A 158 -3.99 19.82 1.35
CA ARG A 158 -5.44 19.67 1.39
C ARG A 158 -5.89 18.50 0.51
N LEU A 159 -6.90 17.78 0.97
CA LEU A 159 -7.53 16.71 0.23
C LEU A 159 -8.76 17.23 -0.51
N SER A 160 -8.92 16.86 -1.78
CA SER A 160 -10.10 17.20 -2.57
C SER A 160 -11.36 16.48 -2.03
N PRO A 161 -12.56 16.94 -2.41
CA PRO A 161 -13.77 16.13 -2.29
C PRO A 161 -13.61 14.76 -2.98
N PRO A 162 -14.41 13.74 -2.61
CA PRO A 162 -14.43 12.47 -3.32
C PRO A 162 -14.93 12.65 -4.76
N LEU A 163 -14.28 11.99 -5.71
CA LEU A 163 -14.69 11.92 -7.11
C LEU A 163 -14.88 10.45 -7.47
N PRO A 164 -16.09 10.01 -7.90
CA PRO A 164 -16.26 8.67 -8.45
C PRO A 164 -15.30 8.45 -9.62
N ALA A 165 -14.68 7.27 -9.70
CA ALA A 165 -13.71 6.98 -10.76
C ALA A 165 -14.36 7.06 -12.16
N ALA A 166 -15.64 6.70 -12.27
CA ALA A 166 -16.40 6.82 -13.51
C ALA A 166 -16.55 8.26 -14.02
N ASP A 167 -16.49 9.26 -13.13
CA ASP A 167 -16.64 10.68 -13.44
C ASP A 167 -15.28 11.39 -13.55
N ALA A 168 -14.18 10.66 -13.31
CA ALA A 168 -12.84 11.21 -13.30
C ALA A 168 -12.24 11.25 -14.71
N THR A 169 -11.67 12.39 -15.10
CA THR A 169 -10.87 12.53 -16.31
C THR A 169 -9.46 13.02 -15.96
N VAL A 170 -8.51 12.77 -16.85
CA VAL A 170 -7.11 13.20 -16.66
C VAL A 170 -7.05 14.72 -16.49
N GLU A 171 -7.84 15.47 -17.30
CA GLU A 171 -7.91 16.92 -17.24
C GLU A 171 -8.40 17.42 -15.88
N ARG A 172 -9.51 16.82 -15.39
CA ARG A 172 -10.08 17.18 -14.08
C ARG A 172 -9.14 16.87 -12.92
N ILE A 173 -8.47 15.73 -12.97
CA ILE A 173 -7.44 15.38 -11.97
C ILE A 173 -6.28 16.36 -12.04
N GLY A 174 -5.82 16.74 -13.24
CA GLY A 174 -4.77 17.75 -13.45
C GLY A 174 -5.13 19.11 -12.87
N GLU A 175 -6.37 19.58 -13.10
CA GLU A 175 -6.88 20.80 -12.46
C GLU A 175 -6.83 20.71 -10.93
N TRP A 176 -7.26 19.57 -10.39
CA TRP A 176 -7.25 19.34 -8.96
C TRP A 176 -5.85 19.21 -8.36
N MET A 177 -4.89 18.66 -9.09
CA MET A 177 -3.48 18.64 -8.68
C MET A 177 -2.91 20.07 -8.53
N SER A 178 -3.46 21.02 -9.26
CA SER A 178 -3.15 22.46 -9.11
C SER A 178 -3.91 23.13 -7.95
N GLY A 179 -4.81 22.39 -7.30
CA GLY A 179 -5.64 22.90 -6.20
C GLY A 179 -6.95 23.57 -6.65
N LEU A 180 -7.35 23.40 -7.91
CA LEU A 180 -8.49 24.08 -8.53
C LEU A 180 -9.80 23.28 -8.37
N TRP A 181 -10.22 23.02 -7.15
CA TRP A 181 -11.55 22.49 -6.83
C TRP A 181 -12.31 23.44 -5.92
N ALA A 182 -13.61 23.22 -5.69
CA ALA A 182 -14.42 24.03 -4.79
C ALA A 182 -13.84 23.99 -3.35
N GLY A 183 -13.36 25.12 -2.83
CA GLY A 183 -12.65 25.21 -1.55
C GLY A 183 -11.20 24.71 -1.59
N GLY A 184 -10.64 24.50 -2.78
CA GLY A 184 -9.24 24.09 -2.97
C GLY A 184 -8.26 25.23 -2.78
N PRO A 185 -6.98 24.94 -2.49
CA PRO A 185 -5.98 25.96 -2.16
C PRO A 185 -5.52 26.82 -3.35
N GLY A 186 -5.82 26.40 -4.58
CA GLY A 186 -5.49 27.14 -5.80
C GLY A 186 -6.63 28.00 -6.35
N ARG A 187 -7.83 27.91 -5.78
CA ARG A 187 -8.96 28.70 -6.23
C ARG A 187 -8.96 30.05 -5.50
N PRO A 188 -8.96 31.20 -6.19
CA PRO A 188 -9.14 32.51 -5.53
C PRO A 188 -10.45 32.49 -4.74
N GLU A 189 -10.43 32.98 -3.51
CA GLU A 189 -11.67 33.22 -2.78
C GLU A 189 -12.51 34.17 -3.65
N ALA A 190 -13.76 33.79 -3.93
CA ALA A 190 -14.69 34.69 -4.57
C ALA A 190 -14.80 35.88 -3.64
N VAL A 191 -14.31 37.05 -4.08
CA VAL A 191 -14.51 38.28 -3.39
C VAL A 191 -16.01 38.44 -3.26
N ALA A 192 -16.53 38.28 -2.04
CA ALA A 192 -17.91 38.57 -1.74
C ALA A 192 -18.16 40.02 -2.14
N GLY A 193 -18.84 40.23 -3.28
CA GLY A 193 -19.24 41.54 -3.71
C GLY A 193 -20.12 42.14 -2.62
N GLY A 194 -19.58 43.15 -1.94
CA GLY A 194 -20.37 43.96 -1.04
C GLY A 194 -21.52 44.59 -1.81
N PRO A 195 -22.69 44.72 -1.17
CA PRO A 195 -23.79 45.45 -1.79
C PRO A 195 -23.43 46.91 -2.02
N ALA A 196 -23.74 47.40 -3.21
CA ALA A 196 -23.69 48.81 -3.57
C ALA A 196 -24.79 49.61 -2.84
#